data_21b2a125169fd2ecc085bbdceea165db
#
_entry.id   21b2a125169fd2ecc085bbdceea165db
#
_cell.length_a   1.000
_cell.length_b   1.000
_cell.length_c   1.000
_cell.angle_alpha   90.00
_cell.angle_beta   90.00
_cell.angle_gamma   90.00
#
_symmetry.space_group_name_H-M   'P 1'
#
loop_
_entity.id
_entity.type
_entity.pdbx_description
1 polymer ?
#
loop_
_entity_poly.entity_id
_entity_poly.type
_entity_poly.pdbx_seq_one_letter_code
_entity_poly.pdbx_strand_id
1 'polypeptide(L)'
;MKSTRLSAILLGSFLMTTTMMTGAAMAQAPAASVQQTPLTPERVFADPALSGPSAVGVKLSPDGTLLTFLKPKASNAQVQDLWAVPVKGGEPYLLVDANTLTSSDKALSEAEKSRRERMRVSARGVVAYEWSENSQSILLPLDGDVYMVDRASKKVTRLTETAGDEVDSKLTPDGKAVSYVRDQTLYLKDLAKGTEAQLTPKGDGTTTYATAEFIAEEELDRHTGYWWSPKSTQVVYQKTDESGVDIAQRVEIGGEGVKIVDQRYPFAGKPNAVIELYVKTMGSDTPVMVDLGSNPDIYLARVNWAKDGKSFYVQRLSRDQHTLDLLQVDPATGVSKVILSESSDTWVELHDDFRLLADGSFIWSSERDGNKHFYYYAADGKLIRQVTHGDWPVDKLEDLNEKTGELYFTASKDTPIEHGLYKVS
;
A
#
# COMPACT_ATOMS: atom_id res chain seq x y z
N MET A 1 -14.59 3.06 -32.72
CA MET A 1 -15.08 2.25 -31.59
C MET A 1 -16.47 2.77 -31.20
N LYS A 2 -17.51 1.95 -31.29
CA LYS A 2 -18.90 2.37 -31.03
C LYS A 2 -19.19 2.25 -29.53
N SER A 3 -19.49 3.37 -28.88
CA SER A 3 -19.98 3.40 -27.49
C SER A 3 -21.48 3.09 -27.50
N THR A 4 -21.90 2.03 -26.87
CA THR A 4 -23.31 1.66 -26.70
C THR A 4 -23.78 2.20 -25.36
N ARG A 5 -24.54 3.28 -25.38
CA ARG A 5 -25.32 3.75 -24.21
C ARG A 5 -26.62 2.95 -24.16
N LEU A 6 -26.91 2.28 -23.06
CA LEU A 6 -28.22 1.75 -22.76
C LEU A 6 -29.04 2.84 -22.05
N SER A 7 -29.91 3.49 -22.80
CA SER A 7 -31.01 4.30 -22.23
C SER A 7 -32.30 3.51 -22.36
N ALA A 8 -32.86 3.07 -21.24
CA ALA A 8 -34.18 2.48 -21.20
C ALA A 8 -35.22 3.59 -21.07
N ILE A 9 -35.94 3.85 -22.15
CA ILE A 9 -37.14 4.71 -22.15
C ILE A 9 -38.34 3.77 -22.03
N LEU A 10 -39.04 3.81 -20.88
CA LEU A 10 -40.36 3.24 -20.73
C LEU A 10 -41.38 4.30 -21.13
N LEU A 11 -42.01 4.12 -22.29
CA LEU A 11 -43.26 4.80 -22.65
C LEU A 11 -44.45 3.96 -22.13
N GLY A 12 -45.07 4.44 -21.10
CA GLY A 12 -46.38 3.91 -20.64
C GLY A 12 -47.50 4.86 -21.04
N SER A 13 -48.33 4.44 -22.02
CA SER A 13 -49.57 5.13 -22.37
C SER A 13 -50.61 4.92 -21.27
N PHE A 14 -51.12 5.98 -20.67
CA PHE A 14 -52.24 5.93 -19.74
C PHE A 14 -53.51 6.51 -20.37
N LEU A 15 -54.52 5.67 -20.51
CA LEU A 15 -55.89 6.06 -20.84
C LEU A 15 -56.49 6.85 -19.65
N MET A 16 -57.01 8.05 -19.93
CA MET A 16 -57.82 8.81 -18.98
C MET A 16 -59.19 8.20 -18.82
N THR A 17 -59.53 7.76 -17.61
CA THR A 17 -60.91 7.66 -17.14
C THR A 17 -61.11 8.64 -15.99
N THR A 18 -61.93 9.66 -16.26
CA THR A 18 -62.36 10.66 -15.29
C THR A 18 -63.36 10.07 -14.31
N THR A 19 -62.98 9.93 -13.06
CA THR A 19 -63.92 9.72 -11.95
C THR A 19 -63.77 10.88 -10.97
N MET A 20 -64.79 11.71 -10.87
CA MET A 20 -64.87 12.74 -9.83
C MET A 20 -64.97 12.08 -8.46
N MET A 21 -63.98 12.29 -7.61
CA MET A 21 -64.08 12.09 -6.17
C MET A 21 -63.82 13.41 -5.46
N THR A 22 -64.78 13.79 -4.65
CA THR A 22 -64.82 14.94 -3.75
C THR A 22 -63.60 14.92 -2.83
N GLY A 23 -62.85 16.01 -2.87
CA GLY A 23 -61.63 16.18 -2.09
C GLY A 23 -61.93 16.37 -0.60
N ALA A 24 -61.33 15.49 0.20
CA ALA A 24 -60.95 15.82 1.58
C ALA A 24 -59.54 16.38 1.51
N ALA A 25 -59.40 17.68 1.78
CA ALA A 25 -58.13 18.35 1.94
C ALA A 25 -57.38 17.73 3.13
N MET A 26 -56.44 16.83 2.87
CA MET A 26 -55.46 16.46 3.88
C MET A 26 -54.55 17.67 4.11
N ALA A 27 -54.63 18.25 5.28
CA ALA A 27 -53.71 19.27 5.73
C ALA A 27 -52.30 18.65 5.73
N GLN A 28 -51.46 19.12 4.82
CA GLN A 28 -50.06 18.78 4.77
C GLN A 28 -49.44 19.33 6.09
N ALA A 29 -48.97 18.42 6.95
CA ALA A 29 -48.20 18.84 8.15
C ALA A 29 -47.05 19.75 7.69
N PRO A 30 -46.80 20.85 8.35
CA PRO A 30 -45.69 21.74 7.99
C PRO A 30 -44.38 20.92 8.07
N ALA A 31 -43.64 20.89 6.97
CA ALA A 31 -42.31 20.33 6.96
C ALA A 31 -41.53 20.99 8.10
N ALA A 32 -41.04 20.18 9.05
CA ALA A 32 -40.23 20.68 10.13
C ALA A 32 -39.08 21.47 9.50
N SER A 33 -39.02 22.78 9.78
CA SER A 33 -37.89 23.61 9.33
C SER A 33 -36.63 23.01 9.94
N VAL A 34 -35.78 22.45 9.10
CA VAL A 34 -34.41 22.06 9.49
C VAL A 34 -33.74 23.37 9.92
N GLN A 35 -33.60 23.56 11.21
CA GLN A 35 -32.89 24.70 11.75
C GLN A 35 -31.44 24.53 11.32
N GLN A 36 -31.01 25.31 10.32
CA GLN A 36 -29.62 25.32 9.86
C GLN A 36 -28.79 25.92 10.99
N THR A 37 -28.09 25.05 11.74
CA THR A 37 -27.10 25.51 12.72
C THR A 37 -25.95 26.18 11.97
N PRO A 38 -25.57 27.42 12.24
CA PRO A 38 -24.45 28.06 11.58
C PRO A 38 -23.19 27.23 11.73
N LEU A 39 -22.42 27.10 10.65
CA LEU A 39 -21.12 26.45 10.69
C LEU A 39 -20.11 27.40 11.32
N THR A 40 -19.76 27.18 12.60
CA THR A 40 -18.77 27.99 13.33
C THR A 40 -17.37 27.39 13.21
N PRO A 41 -16.28 28.15 13.38
CA PRO A 41 -14.92 27.61 13.43
C PRO A 41 -14.77 26.45 14.43
N GLU A 42 -15.37 26.58 15.61
CA GLU A 42 -15.35 25.55 16.65
C GLU A 42 -15.97 24.24 16.16
N ARG A 43 -17.08 24.33 15.41
CA ARG A 43 -17.72 23.11 14.83
C ARG A 43 -16.90 22.50 13.70
N VAL A 44 -16.20 23.32 12.90
CA VAL A 44 -15.32 22.83 11.81
C VAL A 44 -14.18 21.99 12.38
N PHE A 45 -13.61 22.40 13.51
CA PHE A 45 -12.46 21.75 14.15
C PHE A 45 -12.85 20.81 15.31
N ALA A 46 -14.13 20.64 15.61
CA ALA A 46 -14.59 19.73 16.66
C ALA A 46 -14.68 18.28 16.19
N ASP A 47 -14.50 17.37 17.15
CA ASP A 47 -14.84 15.95 16.96
C ASP A 47 -16.35 15.71 17.23
N PRO A 48 -17.00 14.77 16.51
CA PRO A 48 -16.51 14.11 15.30
C PRO A 48 -16.42 15.07 14.11
N ALA A 49 -15.48 14.82 13.19
CA ALA A 49 -15.33 15.61 11.97
C ALA A 49 -16.67 15.74 11.21
N LEU A 50 -16.86 16.82 10.46
CA LEU A 50 -18.10 17.07 9.70
C LEU A 50 -18.42 15.98 8.69
N SER A 51 -17.39 15.36 8.11
CA SER A 51 -17.52 14.21 7.21
C SER A 51 -17.99 12.93 7.89
N GLY A 52 -17.99 12.91 9.23
CA GLY A 52 -18.23 11.69 10.00
C GLY A 52 -17.08 10.69 9.92
N PRO A 53 -17.21 9.54 10.60
CA PRO A 53 -16.20 8.48 10.55
C PRO A 53 -16.22 7.79 9.18
N SER A 54 -15.09 7.84 8.46
CA SER A 54 -14.92 7.17 7.18
C SER A 54 -14.25 5.82 7.36
N ALA A 55 -14.62 4.85 6.53
CA ALA A 55 -13.88 3.61 6.38
C ALA A 55 -12.58 3.88 5.61
N VAL A 56 -11.45 3.41 6.14
CA VAL A 56 -10.14 3.53 5.48
C VAL A 56 -9.47 2.17 5.40
N GLY A 57 -8.46 2.03 4.54
CA GLY A 57 -7.73 0.78 4.38
C GLY A 57 -8.64 -0.38 3.94
N VAL A 58 -9.60 -0.12 3.06
CA VAL A 58 -10.57 -1.12 2.59
C VAL A 58 -9.85 -2.20 1.79
N LYS A 59 -10.04 -3.47 2.19
CA LYS A 59 -9.46 -4.63 1.50
C LYS A 59 -10.49 -5.73 1.31
N LEU A 60 -10.47 -6.34 0.14
CA LEU A 60 -11.21 -7.57 -0.12
C LEU A 60 -10.37 -8.76 0.35
N SER A 61 -10.99 -9.74 1.02
CA SER A 61 -10.30 -10.99 1.31
C SER A 61 -9.90 -11.69 0.00
N PRO A 62 -8.76 -12.40 -0.09
CA PRO A 62 -8.32 -13.05 -1.33
C PRO A 62 -9.34 -14.01 -1.94
N ASP A 63 -10.22 -14.62 -1.13
CA ASP A 63 -11.35 -15.46 -1.60
C ASP A 63 -12.58 -14.67 -2.08
N GLY A 64 -12.53 -13.32 -2.03
CA GLY A 64 -13.59 -12.44 -2.50
C GLY A 64 -14.89 -12.46 -1.67
N THR A 65 -14.88 -13.01 -0.46
CA THR A 65 -16.11 -13.22 0.32
C THR A 65 -16.35 -12.19 1.42
N LEU A 66 -15.29 -11.51 1.86
CA LEU A 66 -15.33 -10.56 2.97
C LEU A 66 -14.62 -9.26 2.60
N LEU A 67 -15.30 -8.14 2.81
CA LEU A 67 -14.67 -6.82 2.77
C LEU A 67 -14.29 -6.42 4.19
N THR A 68 -13.05 -6.02 4.41
CA THR A 68 -12.54 -5.51 5.69
C THR A 68 -12.12 -4.05 5.56
N PHE A 69 -12.19 -3.31 6.66
CA PHE A 69 -11.82 -1.90 6.69
C PHE A 69 -11.55 -1.44 8.12
N LEU A 70 -10.79 -0.38 8.25
CA LEU A 70 -10.56 0.31 9.51
C LEU A 70 -11.61 1.39 9.70
N LYS A 71 -12.10 1.54 10.91
CA LYS A 71 -13.08 2.56 11.26
C LYS A 71 -12.82 3.10 12.67
N PRO A 72 -12.87 4.43 12.87
CA PRO A 72 -12.76 5.03 14.18
C PRO A 72 -13.84 4.55 15.15
N LYS A 73 -13.47 4.41 16.43
CA LYS A 73 -14.45 4.17 17.52
C LYS A 73 -15.40 5.34 17.67
N ALA A 74 -16.65 5.05 17.94
CA ALA A 74 -17.63 6.11 18.28
C ALA A 74 -17.27 6.87 19.56
N SER A 75 -16.61 6.22 20.52
CA SER A 75 -16.18 6.80 21.79
C SER A 75 -14.86 7.57 21.72
N ASN A 76 -14.03 7.30 20.71
CA ASN A 76 -12.74 7.94 20.51
C ASN A 76 -12.35 7.87 19.02
N ALA A 77 -12.52 8.98 18.32
CA ALA A 77 -12.25 9.10 16.89
C ALA A 77 -10.76 8.89 16.51
N GLN A 78 -9.85 8.94 17.46
CA GLN A 78 -8.43 8.70 17.22
C GLN A 78 -8.04 7.22 17.28
N VAL A 79 -8.92 6.32 17.75
CA VAL A 79 -8.64 4.89 17.87
C VAL A 79 -9.44 4.13 16.82
N GLN A 80 -8.76 3.39 15.98
CA GLN A 80 -9.38 2.59 14.92
C GLN A 80 -9.51 1.12 15.32
N ASP A 81 -10.63 0.53 14.91
CA ASP A 81 -10.92 -0.89 14.98
C ASP A 81 -10.94 -1.52 13.59
N LEU A 82 -10.76 -2.83 13.51
CA LEU A 82 -10.95 -3.59 12.30
C LEU A 82 -12.39 -4.09 12.21
N TRP A 83 -13.06 -3.71 11.13
CA TRP A 83 -14.44 -4.08 10.80
C TRP A 83 -14.48 -4.98 9.58
N ALA A 84 -15.58 -5.72 9.43
CA ALA A 84 -15.81 -6.58 8.30
C ALA A 84 -17.27 -6.55 7.85
N VAL A 85 -17.52 -6.75 6.55
CA VAL A 85 -18.83 -6.91 5.96
C VAL A 85 -18.80 -8.01 4.88
N PRO A 86 -19.77 -8.95 4.85
CA PRO A 86 -19.85 -9.95 3.80
C PRO A 86 -20.13 -9.32 2.43
N VAL A 87 -19.41 -9.73 1.39
CA VAL A 87 -19.59 -9.21 0.02
C VAL A 87 -20.98 -9.50 -0.52
N LYS A 88 -21.61 -10.61 -0.13
CA LYS A 88 -22.98 -10.97 -0.52
C LYS A 88 -24.08 -10.15 0.15
N GLY A 89 -23.71 -9.17 0.97
CA GLY A 89 -24.63 -8.34 1.74
C GLY A 89 -24.70 -8.77 3.22
N GLY A 90 -25.15 -7.85 4.05
CA GLY A 90 -25.24 -7.98 5.50
C GLY A 90 -24.77 -6.72 6.21
N GLU A 91 -24.99 -6.65 7.52
CA GLU A 91 -24.54 -5.53 8.34
C GLU A 91 -23.05 -5.65 8.65
N PRO A 92 -22.29 -4.53 8.61
CA PRO A 92 -20.92 -4.51 9.07
C PRO A 92 -20.82 -4.90 10.55
N TYR A 93 -19.82 -5.70 10.88
CA TYR A 93 -19.57 -6.12 12.26
C TYR A 93 -18.14 -5.85 12.69
N LEU A 94 -17.95 -5.64 13.99
CA LEU A 94 -16.65 -5.48 14.60
C LEU A 94 -15.89 -6.81 14.55
N LEU A 95 -14.75 -6.84 13.87
CA LEU A 95 -13.91 -8.04 13.78
C LEU A 95 -12.85 -8.03 14.89
N VAL A 96 -12.21 -6.88 15.11
CA VAL A 96 -11.20 -6.70 16.16
C VAL A 96 -11.44 -5.36 16.87
N ASP A 97 -11.61 -5.42 18.17
CA ASP A 97 -11.60 -4.24 19.05
C ASP A 97 -10.15 -3.98 19.52
N ALA A 98 -9.57 -2.89 19.10
CA ALA A 98 -8.20 -2.52 19.45
C ALA A 98 -7.97 -2.45 20.95
N ASN A 99 -8.94 -1.97 21.74
CA ASN A 99 -8.81 -1.83 23.21
C ASN A 99 -8.75 -3.17 23.95
N THR A 100 -9.16 -4.28 23.29
CA THR A 100 -9.05 -5.62 23.91
C THR A 100 -7.66 -6.23 23.77
N LEU A 101 -6.81 -5.64 22.93
CA LEU A 101 -5.48 -6.18 22.62
C LEU A 101 -4.37 -5.49 23.38
N THR A 102 -4.43 -4.17 23.45
CA THR A 102 -3.44 -3.36 24.17
C THR A 102 -4.15 -2.23 24.92
N SER A 103 -3.45 -1.64 25.89
CA SER A 103 -3.91 -0.39 26.46
C SER A 103 -3.70 0.73 25.41
N SER A 104 -4.76 1.47 25.07
CA SER A 104 -4.68 2.62 24.17
C SER A 104 -3.74 3.73 24.68
N ASP A 105 -3.24 3.59 25.90
CA ASP A 105 -2.39 4.57 26.60
C ASP A 105 -0.89 4.24 26.51
N LYS A 106 -0.47 3.11 25.88
CA LYS A 106 0.95 2.83 25.67
C LYS A 106 1.57 3.93 24.82
N ALA A 107 2.61 4.57 25.35
CA ALA A 107 3.37 5.56 24.59
C ALA A 107 4.08 4.87 23.42
N LEU A 108 3.96 5.47 22.24
CA LEU A 108 4.71 5.00 21.06
C LEU A 108 6.20 5.27 21.27
N SER A 109 7.06 4.37 20.78
CA SER A 109 8.50 4.64 20.71
C SER A 109 8.79 5.80 19.75
N GLU A 110 9.95 6.43 19.87
CA GLU A 110 10.35 7.52 18.96
C GLU A 110 10.49 7.00 17.51
N ALA A 111 10.96 5.77 17.33
CA ALA A 111 11.04 5.14 16.02
C ALA A 111 9.66 4.93 15.39
N GLU A 112 8.69 4.44 16.15
CA GLU A 112 7.31 4.25 15.67
C GLU A 112 6.59 5.59 15.42
N LYS A 113 6.85 6.61 16.25
CA LYS A 113 6.34 7.98 15.98
C LYS A 113 6.86 8.51 14.65
N SER A 114 8.17 8.43 14.41
CA SER A 114 8.79 8.87 13.17
C SER A 114 8.28 8.08 11.96
N ARG A 115 8.12 6.77 12.08
CA ARG A 115 7.54 5.92 11.04
C ARG A 115 6.10 6.32 10.70
N ARG A 116 5.26 6.53 11.71
CA ARG A 116 3.85 6.97 11.53
C ARG A 116 3.77 8.36 10.92
N GLU A 117 4.67 9.26 11.30
CA GLU A 117 4.75 10.60 10.71
C GLU A 117 5.02 10.51 9.19
N ARG A 118 6.00 9.71 8.77
CA ARG A 118 6.31 9.47 7.35
C ARG A 118 5.15 8.84 6.58
N MET A 119 4.45 7.90 7.21
CA MET A 119 3.24 7.29 6.65
C MET A 119 1.98 8.14 6.80
N ARG A 120 2.08 9.35 7.38
CA ARG A 120 0.95 10.27 7.69
C ARG A 120 -0.17 9.60 8.51
N VAL A 121 0.20 8.68 9.41
CA VAL A 121 -0.72 7.95 10.29
C VAL A 121 -0.83 8.64 11.63
N SER A 122 -1.92 9.38 11.86
CA SER A 122 -2.23 10.02 13.15
C SER A 122 -3.11 9.16 14.07
N ALA A 123 -3.79 8.17 13.51
CA ALA A 123 -4.68 7.28 14.25
C ALA A 123 -3.91 6.32 15.17
N ARG A 124 -4.60 5.82 16.19
CA ARG A 124 -4.14 4.78 17.14
C ARG A 124 -4.98 3.52 16.97
N GLY A 125 -4.64 2.47 17.72
CA GLY A 125 -5.28 1.18 17.59
C GLY A 125 -4.83 0.46 16.31
N VAL A 126 -5.73 -0.22 15.61
CA VAL A 126 -5.40 -0.92 14.37
C VAL A 126 -5.25 0.10 13.23
N VAL A 127 -4.01 0.35 12.80
CA VAL A 127 -3.70 1.32 11.74
C VAL A 127 -3.33 0.67 10.43
N ALA A 128 -3.01 -0.61 10.46
CA ALA A 128 -2.71 -1.42 9.27
C ALA A 128 -3.13 -2.87 9.52
N TYR A 129 -3.37 -3.62 8.45
CA TYR A 129 -3.60 -5.06 8.51
C TYR A 129 -3.32 -5.70 7.16
N GLU A 130 -3.05 -7.02 7.17
CA GLU A 130 -2.79 -7.78 5.96
C GLU A 130 -3.51 -9.13 6.00
N TRP A 131 -4.16 -9.51 4.90
CA TRP A 131 -4.75 -10.83 4.73
C TRP A 131 -3.69 -11.88 4.39
N SER A 132 -3.82 -13.08 4.97
CA SER A 132 -3.13 -14.25 4.44
C SER A 132 -3.68 -14.61 3.05
N GLU A 133 -2.83 -15.13 2.15
CA GLU A 133 -3.24 -15.51 0.80
C GLU A 133 -4.38 -16.53 0.78
N ASN A 134 -4.45 -17.41 1.77
CA ASN A 134 -5.51 -18.40 1.92
C ASN A 134 -6.79 -17.86 2.58
N SER A 135 -6.85 -16.57 2.90
CA SER A 135 -7.99 -15.91 3.55
C SER A 135 -8.37 -16.44 4.95
N GLN A 136 -7.50 -17.19 5.61
CA GLN A 136 -7.81 -17.79 6.91
C GLN A 136 -7.38 -16.91 8.08
N SER A 137 -6.44 -16.00 7.86
CA SER A 137 -5.87 -15.17 8.92
C SER A 137 -5.66 -13.73 8.46
N ILE A 138 -5.64 -12.83 9.44
CA ILE A 138 -5.28 -11.42 9.24
C ILE A 138 -4.12 -11.10 10.18
N LEU A 139 -3.05 -10.53 9.64
CA LEU A 139 -1.92 -10.02 10.39
C LEU A 139 -2.20 -8.58 10.81
N LEU A 140 -1.91 -8.24 12.06
CA LEU A 140 -2.11 -6.92 12.64
C LEU A 140 -0.83 -6.46 13.33
N PRO A 141 -0.11 -5.44 12.80
CA PRO A 141 0.85 -4.70 13.60
C PRO A 141 0.09 -3.76 14.55
N LEU A 142 0.41 -3.82 15.84
CA LEU A 142 -0.24 -3.00 16.85
C LEU A 142 0.72 -2.68 18.01
N ASP A 143 0.97 -1.38 18.24
CA ASP A 143 1.79 -0.86 19.33
C ASP A 143 3.19 -1.51 19.44
N GLY A 144 3.84 -1.72 18.30
CA GLY A 144 5.16 -2.30 18.20
C GLY A 144 5.22 -3.83 18.22
N ASP A 145 4.09 -4.51 18.41
CA ASP A 145 3.99 -5.97 18.38
C ASP A 145 3.17 -6.46 17.17
N VAL A 146 3.30 -7.73 16.88
CA VAL A 146 2.58 -8.41 15.80
C VAL A 146 1.51 -9.32 16.37
N TYR A 147 0.30 -9.20 15.85
CA TYR A 147 -0.85 -10.03 16.21
C TYR A 147 -1.40 -10.75 14.97
N MET A 148 -2.06 -11.86 15.20
CA MET A 148 -2.75 -12.60 14.15
C MET A 148 -4.18 -12.89 14.58
N VAL A 149 -5.12 -12.64 13.68
CA VAL A 149 -6.54 -12.97 13.86
C VAL A 149 -6.85 -14.20 13.05
N ASP A 150 -7.40 -15.23 13.69
CA ASP A 150 -8.04 -16.35 13.00
C ASP A 150 -9.44 -15.94 12.55
N ARG A 151 -9.69 -16.03 11.25
CA ARG A 151 -10.94 -15.55 10.64
C ARG A 151 -12.18 -16.29 11.17
N ALA A 152 -12.09 -17.60 11.33
CA ALA A 152 -13.23 -18.42 11.67
C ALA A 152 -13.65 -18.26 13.13
N SER A 153 -12.71 -18.32 14.04
CA SER A 153 -12.95 -18.20 15.48
C SER A 153 -12.92 -16.76 15.98
N LYS A 154 -12.44 -15.81 15.18
CA LYS A 154 -12.14 -14.41 15.55
C LYS A 154 -11.15 -14.28 16.72
N LYS A 155 -10.44 -15.37 17.02
CA LYS A 155 -9.43 -15.37 18.07
C LYS A 155 -8.24 -14.54 17.63
N VAL A 156 -7.81 -13.61 18.48
CA VAL A 156 -6.57 -12.85 18.29
C VAL A 156 -5.46 -13.49 19.13
N THR A 157 -4.31 -13.68 18.50
CA THR A 157 -3.10 -14.22 19.14
C THR A 157 -1.98 -13.22 18.99
N ARG A 158 -1.35 -12.80 20.08
CA ARG A 158 -0.12 -12.00 20.07
C ARG A 158 1.03 -12.89 19.67
N LEU A 159 1.74 -12.53 18.60
CA LEU A 159 2.85 -13.32 18.06
C LEU A 159 4.20 -12.88 18.64
N THR A 160 4.35 -11.58 18.94
CA THR A 160 5.57 -11.04 19.52
C THR A 160 5.26 -10.29 20.82
N GLU A 161 6.24 -10.26 21.72
CA GLU A 161 6.22 -9.54 22.98
C GLU A 161 7.65 -9.17 23.34
N THR A 162 8.16 -8.12 22.71
CA THR A 162 9.55 -7.69 22.85
C THR A 162 9.66 -6.24 23.31
N ALA A 163 10.85 -5.81 23.70
CA ALA A 163 11.09 -4.43 24.07
C ALA A 163 11.20 -3.52 22.83
N GLY A 164 11.61 -4.08 21.68
CA GLY A 164 11.70 -3.38 20.41
C GLY A 164 10.37 -3.37 19.68
N ASP A 165 10.27 -2.50 18.64
CA ASP A 165 9.11 -2.49 17.76
C ASP A 165 9.35 -3.44 16.58
N GLU A 166 8.40 -4.32 16.31
CA GLU A 166 8.34 -5.12 15.09
C GLU A 166 7.60 -4.32 14.01
N VAL A 167 8.35 -3.88 13.00
CA VAL A 167 7.82 -3.09 11.88
C VAL A 167 7.84 -3.89 10.59
N ASP A 168 7.07 -3.43 9.59
CA ASP A 168 6.96 -4.07 8.26
C ASP A 168 6.70 -5.58 8.34
N SER A 169 5.78 -6.00 9.24
CA SER A 169 5.46 -7.40 9.44
C SER A 169 4.68 -7.98 8.26
N LYS A 170 5.04 -9.19 7.81
CA LYS A 170 4.41 -9.90 6.70
C LYS A 170 4.24 -11.38 7.01
N LEU A 171 3.11 -11.96 6.61
CA LEU A 171 3.00 -13.41 6.50
C LEU A 171 3.86 -13.89 5.32
N THR A 172 4.52 -15.03 5.50
CA THR A 172 5.09 -15.72 4.33
C THR A 172 3.95 -16.16 3.41
N PRO A 173 4.12 -16.16 2.07
CA PRO A 173 3.06 -16.56 1.12
C PRO A 173 2.45 -17.93 1.41
N ASP A 174 3.21 -18.87 1.97
CA ASP A 174 2.71 -20.19 2.39
C ASP A 174 1.96 -20.16 3.75
N GLY A 175 1.91 -19.01 4.42
CA GLY A 175 1.20 -18.80 5.68
C GLY A 175 1.81 -19.50 6.90
N LYS A 176 3.05 -20.03 6.82
CA LYS A 176 3.66 -20.82 7.90
C LYS A 176 4.49 -20.01 8.87
N ALA A 177 4.90 -18.81 8.49
CA ALA A 177 5.73 -17.97 9.30
C ALA A 177 5.34 -16.49 9.15
N VAL A 178 5.77 -15.68 10.11
CA VAL A 178 5.69 -14.22 10.06
C VAL A 178 7.10 -13.67 10.08
N SER A 179 7.39 -12.78 9.14
CA SER A 179 8.61 -12.00 9.11
C SER A 179 8.35 -10.56 9.56
N TYR A 180 9.35 -9.93 10.13
CA TYR A 180 9.32 -8.54 10.57
C TYR A 180 10.71 -7.98 10.74
N VAL A 181 10.83 -6.68 10.75
CA VAL A 181 12.06 -5.98 11.07
C VAL A 181 12.01 -5.49 12.52
N ARG A 182 13.03 -5.82 13.29
CA ARG A 182 13.27 -5.32 14.65
C ARG A 182 14.71 -4.86 14.76
N ASP A 183 14.91 -3.65 15.28
CA ASP A 183 16.26 -3.07 15.40
C ASP A 183 17.05 -3.15 14.08
N GLN A 184 16.41 -2.75 12.96
CA GLN A 184 17.01 -2.72 11.61
C GLN A 184 17.53 -4.09 11.13
N THR A 185 16.92 -5.17 11.60
CA THR A 185 17.31 -6.56 11.34
C THR A 185 16.09 -7.38 11.00
N LEU A 186 16.16 -8.19 9.94
CA LEU A 186 15.06 -9.05 9.52
C LEU A 186 15.00 -10.34 10.35
N TYR A 187 13.84 -10.64 10.88
CA TYR A 187 13.53 -11.87 11.62
C TYR A 187 12.40 -12.66 10.95
N LEU A 188 12.40 -13.96 11.23
CA LEU A 188 11.35 -14.88 10.80
C LEU A 188 10.89 -15.72 12.01
N LYS A 189 9.59 -15.70 12.28
CA LYS A 189 8.98 -16.52 13.33
C LYS A 189 8.15 -17.64 12.72
N ASP A 190 8.53 -18.88 12.99
CA ASP A 190 7.75 -20.08 12.62
C ASP A 190 6.49 -20.14 13.50
N LEU A 191 5.32 -20.15 12.87
CA LEU A 191 4.03 -20.10 13.59
C LEU A 191 3.69 -21.42 14.30
N ALA A 192 4.16 -22.55 13.79
CA ALA A 192 3.89 -23.85 14.37
C ALA A 192 4.82 -24.15 15.56
N LYS A 193 6.10 -23.79 15.44
CA LYS A 193 7.12 -24.05 16.47
C LYS A 193 7.25 -22.91 17.48
N GLY A 194 6.81 -21.69 17.11
CA GLY A 194 7.02 -20.48 17.90
C GLY A 194 8.48 -20.03 17.97
N THR A 195 9.39 -20.64 17.19
CA THR A 195 10.81 -20.27 17.16
C THR A 195 11.05 -19.08 16.26
N GLU A 196 12.00 -18.23 16.64
CA GLU A 196 12.44 -17.07 15.88
C GLU A 196 13.85 -17.32 15.32
N ALA A 197 14.09 -16.88 14.08
CA ALA A 197 15.39 -16.91 13.42
C ALA A 197 15.72 -15.53 12.84
N GLN A 198 16.97 -15.12 13.02
CA GLN A 198 17.52 -13.92 12.38
C GLN A 198 17.90 -14.26 10.94
N LEU A 199 17.42 -13.47 9.95
CA LEU A 199 17.68 -13.72 8.52
C LEU A 199 18.79 -12.85 7.92
N THR A 200 19.08 -11.69 8.53
CA THR A 200 20.12 -10.75 8.06
C THR A 200 21.14 -10.49 9.17
N PRO A 201 22.31 -9.92 8.86
CA PRO A 201 23.16 -9.35 9.91
C PRO A 201 22.41 -8.32 10.75
N LYS A 202 22.92 -7.99 11.93
CA LYS A 202 22.33 -6.92 12.77
C LYS A 202 22.63 -5.56 12.17
N GLY A 203 21.63 -4.68 12.19
CA GLY A 203 21.84 -3.27 11.95
C GLY A 203 22.67 -2.61 13.05
N ASP A 204 23.37 -1.53 12.72
CA ASP A 204 24.24 -0.77 13.65
C ASP A 204 23.84 0.71 13.74
N GLY A 205 22.69 1.08 13.18
CA GLY A 205 22.18 2.45 13.12
C GLY A 205 22.68 3.24 11.91
N THR A 206 23.77 2.80 11.27
CA THR A 206 24.33 3.37 10.04
C THR A 206 24.09 2.42 8.87
N THR A 207 24.32 1.15 9.12
CA THR A 207 23.99 0.08 8.20
C THR A 207 22.71 -0.59 8.68
N THR A 208 21.70 -0.63 7.80
CA THR A 208 20.39 -1.21 8.11
C THR A 208 20.04 -2.33 7.12
N TYR A 209 19.18 -3.25 7.55
CA TYR A 209 18.75 -4.39 6.74
C TYR A 209 17.24 -4.49 6.69
N ALA A 210 16.72 -4.77 5.51
CA ALA A 210 15.30 -5.00 5.26
C ALA A 210 14.38 -3.81 5.59
N THR A 211 14.93 -2.60 5.69
CA THR A 211 14.21 -1.34 5.85
C THR A 211 14.33 -0.49 4.60
N ALA A 212 13.35 0.35 4.34
CA ALA A 212 13.48 1.42 3.36
C ALA A 212 14.38 2.52 3.94
N GLU A 213 15.15 3.18 3.09
CA GLU A 213 15.89 4.38 3.43
C GLU A 213 14.98 5.62 3.42
N PHE A 214 15.46 6.73 3.99
CA PHE A 214 14.69 7.95 4.19
C PHE A 214 14.00 8.45 2.91
N ILE A 215 14.70 8.56 1.77
CA ILE A 215 14.12 9.05 0.52
C ILE A 215 13.06 8.10 -0.03
N ALA A 216 13.25 6.80 0.10
CA ALA A 216 12.23 5.84 -0.32
C ALA A 216 10.91 6.00 0.45
N GLU A 217 11.00 6.25 1.77
CA GLU A 217 9.83 6.44 2.62
C GLU A 217 9.13 7.78 2.38
N GLU A 218 9.89 8.88 2.20
CA GLU A 218 9.34 10.24 2.11
C GLU A 218 8.92 10.62 0.69
N GLU A 219 9.66 10.17 -0.33
CA GLU A 219 9.52 10.67 -1.70
C GLU A 219 9.05 9.58 -2.70
N LEU A 220 9.32 8.30 -2.42
CA LEU A 220 9.01 7.24 -3.37
C LEU A 220 7.83 6.36 -2.94
N ASP A 221 7.18 6.68 -1.81
CA ASP A 221 6.07 5.92 -1.22
C ASP A 221 6.40 4.41 -1.07
N ARG A 222 7.65 4.12 -0.65
CA ARG A 222 8.12 2.77 -0.39
C ARG A 222 8.55 2.62 1.06
N HIS A 223 7.76 1.89 1.85
CA HIS A 223 7.94 1.69 3.30
C HIS A 223 8.44 0.28 3.65
N THR A 224 8.85 -0.50 2.65
CA THR A 224 9.34 -1.88 2.82
C THR A 224 10.75 -2.03 2.27
N GLY A 225 11.57 -2.86 2.93
CA GLY A 225 12.90 -3.20 2.49
C GLY A 225 13.11 -4.69 2.22
N TYR A 226 12.03 -5.51 2.17
CA TYR A 226 12.17 -6.94 1.84
C TYR A 226 10.91 -7.53 1.18
N TRP A 227 11.11 -8.58 0.37
CA TRP A 227 10.07 -9.15 -0.49
C TRP A 227 10.21 -10.66 -0.58
N TRP A 228 9.19 -11.39 -0.15
CA TRP A 228 9.16 -12.85 -0.23
C TRP A 228 8.88 -13.35 -1.65
N SER A 229 9.57 -14.43 -2.04
CA SER A 229 9.18 -15.16 -3.24
C SER A 229 7.82 -15.84 -3.05
N PRO A 230 7.01 -16.04 -4.11
CA PRO A 230 5.66 -16.62 -4.00
C PRO A 230 5.60 -17.99 -3.32
N LYS A 231 6.71 -18.74 -3.32
CA LYS A 231 6.82 -20.06 -2.68
C LYS A 231 7.45 -20.04 -1.29
N SER A 232 7.72 -18.85 -0.73
CA SER A 232 8.38 -18.67 0.58
C SER A 232 9.76 -19.32 0.68
N THR A 233 10.40 -19.66 -0.44
CA THR A 233 11.72 -20.32 -0.48
C THR A 233 12.87 -19.33 -0.50
N GLN A 234 12.60 -18.08 -0.85
CA GLN A 234 13.58 -17.01 -0.93
C GLN A 234 12.98 -15.69 -0.46
N VAL A 235 13.82 -14.83 0.08
CA VAL A 235 13.48 -13.44 0.38
C VAL A 235 14.55 -12.52 -0.21
N VAL A 236 14.12 -11.51 -0.95
CA VAL A 236 14.97 -10.38 -1.34
C VAL A 236 14.95 -9.39 -0.19
N TYR A 237 16.10 -8.87 0.21
CA TYR A 237 16.17 -7.82 1.22
C TYR A 237 17.19 -6.75 0.83
N GLN A 238 16.91 -5.53 1.23
CA GLN A 238 17.77 -4.38 1.07
C GLN A 238 18.77 -4.31 2.23
N LYS A 239 20.02 -3.96 1.92
CA LYS A 239 21.00 -3.40 2.84
C LYS A 239 21.18 -1.94 2.47
N THR A 240 21.14 -1.07 3.45
CA THR A 240 21.38 0.36 3.29
C THR A 240 22.59 0.77 4.11
N ASP A 241 23.53 1.49 3.50
CA ASP A 241 24.67 2.12 4.17
C ASP A 241 24.51 3.65 4.07
N GLU A 242 24.27 4.28 5.21
CA GLU A 242 24.13 5.74 5.35
C GLU A 242 25.39 6.39 5.93
N SER A 243 26.52 5.67 6.05
CA SER A 243 27.75 6.21 6.67
C SER A 243 28.25 7.47 5.98
N GLY A 244 28.07 7.57 4.65
CA GLY A 244 28.45 8.73 3.85
C GLY A 244 27.43 9.88 3.83
N VAL A 245 26.22 9.67 4.39
CA VAL A 245 25.15 10.68 4.36
C VAL A 245 25.34 11.73 5.45
N ASP A 246 25.25 13.01 5.07
CA ASP A 246 25.37 14.13 5.99
C ASP A 246 24.32 14.09 7.11
N ILE A 247 24.67 14.57 8.30
CA ILE A 247 23.74 14.73 9.42
C ILE A 247 23.15 16.14 9.38
N ALA A 248 21.84 16.23 9.32
CA ALA A 248 21.06 17.45 9.49
C ALA A 248 20.46 17.51 10.89
N GLN A 249 20.37 18.69 11.47
CA GLN A 249 19.68 18.93 12.74
C GLN A 249 18.25 19.36 12.45
N ARG A 250 17.28 18.57 12.90
CA ARG A 250 15.88 18.92 12.86
C ARG A 250 15.42 19.46 14.22
N VAL A 251 14.73 20.58 14.20
CA VAL A 251 14.20 21.20 15.40
C VAL A 251 12.73 20.79 15.55
N GLU A 252 12.42 20.09 16.62
CA GLU A 252 11.05 19.77 17.03
C GLU A 252 10.58 20.73 18.10
N ILE A 253 9.48 21.43 17.84
CA ILE A 253 8.89 22.40 18.77
C ILE A 253 7.58 21.82 19.28
N GLY A 254 7.53 21.48 20.55
CA GLY A 254 6.35 20.96 21.23
C GLY A 254 5.89 21.83 22.40
N GLY A 255 4.79 21.46 23.05
CA GLY A 255 4.28 22.15 24.23
C GLY A 255 5.24 22.16 25.41
N GLU A 256 6.16 21.20 25.50
CA GLU A 256 7.15 21.08 26.58
C GLU A 256 8.50 21.72 26.24
N GLY A 257 8.65 22.32 25.07
CA GLY A 257 9.88 22.99 24.67
C GLY A 257 10.40 22.60 23.29
N VAL A 258 11.70 22.75 23.10
CA VAL A 258 12.42 22.50 21.84
C VAL A 258 13.36 21.32 22.02
N LYS A 259 13.27 20.35 21.08
CA LYS A 259 14.17 19.21 20.97
C LYS A 259 14.95 19.31 19.65
N ILE A 260 16.24 19.07 19.69
CA ILE A 260 17.06 18.95 18.49
C ILE A 260 17.28 17.46 18.23
N VAL A 261 16.97 17.03 17.01
CA VAL A 261 17.11 15.64 16.56
C VAL A 261 18.11 15.60 15.41
N ASP A 262 19.17 14.83 15.56
CA ASP A 262 20.11 14.54 14.48
C ASP A 262 19.47 13.51 13.55
N GLN A 263 19.45 13.82 12.25
CA GLN A 263 18.89 12.97 11.22
C GLN A 263 19.84 12.94 10.01
N ARG A 264 20.14 11.76 9.47
CA ARG A 264 20.83 11.65 8.21
C ARG A 264 19.93 12.12 7.09
N TYR A 265 20.44 13.05 6.28
CA TYR A 265 19.69 13.67 5.19
C TYR A 265 20.56 13.84 3.95
N PRO A 266 20.20 13.21 2.82
CA PRO A 266 21.00 13.25 1.59
C PRO A 266 20.70 14.54 0.79
N PHE A 267 21.28 15.67 1.23
CA PHE A 267 21.12 16.94 0.54
C PHE A 267 21.48 16.86 -0.95
N ALA A 268 20.84 17.71 -1.76
CA ALA A 268 21.15 17.84 -3.19
C ALA A 268 22.66 18.12 -3.39
N GLY A 269 23.30 17.36 -4.28
CA GLY A 269 24.75 17.44 -4.54
C GLY A 269 25.64 16.84 -3.46
N LYS A 270 25.06 16.19 -2.45
CA LYS A 270 25.76 15.47 -1.39
C LYS A 270 25.61 13.95 -1.55
N PRO A 271 26.45 13.14 -0.88
CA PRO A 271 26.31 11.69 -0.91
C PRO A 271 24.91 11.20 -0.51
N ASN A 272 24.45 10.18 -1.20
CA ASN A 272 23.23 9.45 -0.91
C ASN A 272 23.50 8.22 -0.05
N ALA A 273 22.47 7.59 0.50
CA ALA A 273 22.54 6.25 1.03
C ALA A 273 22.94 5.28 -0.09
N VAL A 274 23.86 4.36 0.19
CA VAL A 274 24.23 3.28 -0.72
C VAL A 274 23.32 2.09 -0.48
N ILE A 275 22.70 1.60 -1.54
CA ILE A 275 21.73 0.53 -1.49
C ILE A 275 22.27 -0.71 -2.19
N GLU A 276 22.21 -1.83 -1.51
CA GLU A 276 22.49 -3.15 -2.05
C GLU A 276 21.26 -4.05 -1.86
N LEU A 277 21.00 -4.94 -2.80
CA LEU A 277 19.99 -5.99 -2.67
C LEU A 277 20.64 -7.35 -2.56
N TYR A 278 20.06 -8.21 -1.74
CA TYR A 278 20.49 -9.59 -1.55
C TYR A 278 19.30 -10.54 -1.64
N VAL A 279 19.54 -11.72 -2.20
CA VAL A 279 18.60 -12.84 -2.20
C VAL A 279 19.06 -13.86 -1.16
N LYS A 280 18.26 -14.08 -0.14
CA LYS A 280 18.45 -15.14 0.85
C LYS A 280 17.58 -16.33 0.49
N THR A 281 18.18 -17.45 0.16
CA THR A 281 17.50 -18.73 0.02
C THR A 281 17.34 -19.35 1.40
N MET A 282 16.13 -19.80 1.73
CA MET A 282 15.87 -20.44 3.03
C MET A 282 16.64 -21.73 3.16
N GLY A 283 17.33 -21.90 4.28
CA GLY A 283 18.24 -23.03 4.52
C GLY A 283 19.66 -22.86 3.96
N SER A 284 19.96 -21.78 3.24
CA SER A 284 21.34 -21.42 2.83
C SER A 284 21.90 -20.34 3.77
N ASP A 285 23.17 -20.42 4.11
CA ASP A 285 23.84 -19.42 4.97
C ASP A 285 24.34 -18.21 4.15
N THR A 286 24.61 -18.39 2.86
CA THR A 286 25.18 -17.35 2.01
C THR A 286 24.10 -16.70 1.14
N PRO A 287 23.82 -15.40 1.31
CA PRO A 287 22.94 -14.66 0.41
C PRO A 287 23.67 -14.35 -0.90
N VAL A 288 22.90 -14.20 -1.98
CA VAL A 288 23.38 -13.80 -3.30
C VAL A 288 23.17 -12.30 -3.49
N MET A 289 24.23 -11.58 -3.79
CA MET A 289 24.16 -10.14 -4.09
C MET A 289 23.57 -9.93 -5.49
N VAL A 290 22.69 -8.94 -5.60
CA VAL A 290 22.03 -8.56 -6.87
C VAL A 290 22.86 -7.51 -7.58
N ASP A 291 23.07 -7.68 -8.86
CA ASP A 291 23.70 -6.68 -9.72
C ASP A 291 22.71 -5.52 -10.00
N LEU A 292 22.88 -4.40 -9.34
CA LEU A 292 22.13 -3.17 -9.57
C LEU A 292 22.84 -2.21 -10.55
N GLY A 293 23.95 -2.64 -11.17
CA GLY A 293 24.78 -1.83 -12.05
C GLY A 293 25.97 -1.19 -11.32
N SER A 294 26.87 -0.56 -12.10
CA SER A 294 28.13 -0.01 -11.58
C SER A 294 28.00 1.34 -10.85
N ASN A 295 26.91 2.07 -11.07
CA ASN A 295 26.65 3.33 -10.37
C ASN A 295 25.91 3.06 -9.05
N PRO A 296 26.52 3.32 -7.87
CA PRO A 296 25.85 3.12 -6.58
C PRO A 296 24.90 4.27 -6.21
N ASP A 297 24.98 5.41 -6.89
CA ASP A 297 24.14 6.59 -6.61
C ASP A 297 22.80 6.47 -7.37
N ILE A 298 21.93 5.66 -6.82
CA ILE A 298 20.63 5.31 -7.37
C ILE A 298 19.55 5.36 -6.28
N TYR A 299 18.30 5.32 -6.72
CA TYR A 299 17.17 4.99 -5.86
C TYR A 299 16.59 3.63 -6.24
N LEU A 300 16.25 2.84 -5.24
CA LEU A 300 15.45 1.64 -5.38
C LEU A 300 13.98 2.01 -5.25
N ALA A 301 13.24 2.04 -6.36
CA ALA A 301 11.84 2.45 -6.31
C ALA A 301 10.91 1.28 -5.94
N ARG A 302 10.98 0.14 -6.64
CA ARG A 302 10.09 -1.01 -6.43
C ARG A 302 10.82 -2.34 -6.65
N VAL A 303 10.32 -3.40 -5.98
CA VAL A 303 10.72 -4.79 -6.22
C VAL A 303 9.48 -5.67 -6.33
N ASN A 304 9.39 -6.47 -7.39
CA ASN A 304 8.23 -7.31 -7.67
C ASN A 304 8.67 -8.71 -8.11
N TRP A 305 8.24 -9.75 -7.42
CA TRP A 305 8.48 -11.13 -7.83
C TRP A 305 7.58 -11.55 -8.99
N ALA A 306 8.13 -12.36 -9.91
CA ALA A 306 7.32 -13.11 -10.85
C ALA A 306 6.48 -14.16 -10.11
N LYS A 307 5.25 -14.41 -10.59
CA LYS A 307 4.30 -15.36 -9.96
C LYS A 307 4.86 -16.78 -9.84
N ASP A 308 5.73 -17.19 -10.76
CA ASP A 308 6.38 -18.49 -10.74
C ASP A 308 7.61 -18.59 -9.81
N GLY A 309 8.09 -17.43 -9.32
CA GLY A 309 9.25 -17.30 -8.43
C GLY A 309 10.60 -17.53 -9.11
N LYS A 310 10.67 -17.56 -10.45
CA LYS A 310 11.94 -17.80 -11.17
C LYS A 310 12.74 -16.53 -11.40
N SER A 311 12.11 -15.37 -11.33
CA SER A 311 12.74 -14.06 -11.43
C SER A 311 12.02 -13.06 -10.56
N PHE A 312 12.66 -11.92 -10.33
CA PHE A 312 12.00 -10.73 -9.79
C PHE A 312 12.46 -9.51 -10.57
N TYR A 313 11.72 -8.43 -10.40
CA TYR A 313 11.92 -7.19 -11.13
C TYR A 313 12.22 -6.06 -10.18
N VAL A 314 13.18 -5.23 -10.56
CA VAL A 314 13.63 -4.07 -9.78
C VAL A 314 13.44 -2.82 -10.61
N GLN A 315 12.77 -1.83 -10.05
CA GLN A 315 12.70 -0.49 -10.61
C GLN A 315 13.84 0.32 -9.99
N ARG A 316 14.85 0.63 -10.81
CA ARG A 316 16.03 1.43 -10.45
C ARG A 316 15.90 2.81 -11.05
N LEU A 317 15.80 3.83 -10.19
CA LEU A 317 15.72 5.23 -10.59
C LEU A 317 17.10 5.89 -10.44
N SER A 318 17.51 6.67 -11.44
CA SER A 318 18.74 7.47 -11.35
C SER A 318 18.62 8.56 -10.28
N ARG A 319 19.74 9.00 -9.71
CA ARG A 319 19.75 10.02 -8.65
C ARG A 319 19.10 11.34 -9.10
N ASP A 320 19.28 11.74 -10.34
CA ASP A 320 18.66 12.92 -10.95
C ASP A 320 17.20 12.69 -11.39
N GLN A 321 16.68 11.46 -11.20
CA GLN A 321 15.33 11.02 -11.51
C GLN A 321 14.94 11.10 -12.99
N HIS A 322 15.91 11.27 -13.89
CA HIS A 322 15.67 11.35 -15.33
C HIS A 322 15.54 9.98 -16.01
N THR A 323 15.99 8.92 -15.37
CA THR A 323 15.96 7.56 -15.94
C THR A 323 15.43 6.55 -14.94
N LEU A 324 14.43 5.79 -15.35
CA LEU A 324 13.88 4.65 -14.60
C LEU A 324 14.08 3.36 -15.41
N ASP A 325 14.89 2.46 -14.87
CA ASP A 325 15.14 1.16 -15.46
C ASP A 325 14.34 0.05 -14.77
N LEU A 326 13.71 -0.81 -15.54
CA LEU A 326 13.14 -2.08 -15.07
C LEU A 326 14.15 -3.20 -15.31
N LEU A 327 14.72 -3.70 -14.23
CA LEU A 327 15.67 -4.81 -14.24
C LEU A 327 14.94 -6.12 -14.00
N GLN A 328 15.17 -7.12 -14.84
CA GLN A 328 14.81 -8.51 -14.55
C GLN A 328 16.02 -9.20 -13.91
N VAL A 329 15.82 -9.84 -12.76
CA VAL A 329 16.89 -10.46 -11.95
C VAL A 329 16.68 -11.97 -11.84
N ASP A 330 17.74 -12.73 -12.03
CA ASP A 330 17.80 -14.14 -11.68
C ASP A 330 18.14 -14.30 -10.19
N PRO A 331 17.23 -14.81 -9.35
CA PRO A 331 17.47 -14.91 -7.91
C PRO A 331 18.56 -15.92 -7.51
N ALA A 332 18.94 -16.85 -8.40
CA ALA A 332 19.97 -17.84 -8.11
C ALA A 332 21.38 -17.28 -8.27
N THR A 333 21.56 -16.31 -9.17
CA THR A 333 22.87 -15.75 -9.52
C THR A 333 23.03 -14.28 -9.16
N GLY A 334 21.93 -13.56 -8.95
CA GLY A 334 21.92 -12.11 -8.76
C GLY A 334 22.12 -11.31 -10.06
N VAL A 335 22.34 -11.98 -11.17
CA VAL A 335 22.53 -11.32 -12.48
C VAL A 335 21.26 -10.62 -12.90
N SER A 336 21.39 -9.37 -13.32
CA SER A 336 20.29 -8.55 -13.80
C SER A 336 20.42 -8.19 -15.28
N LYS A 337 19.27 -7.89 -15.88
CA LYS A 337 19.17 -7.40 -17.25
C LYS A 337 18.14 -6.27 -17.30
N VAL A 338 18.50 -5.12 -17.86
CA VAL A 338 17.54 -4.05 -18.18
C VAL A 338 16.62 -4.54 -19.30
N ILE A 339 15.32 -4.58 -19.03
CA ILE A 339 14.30 -4.98 -20.03
C ILE A 339 13.45 -3.79 -20.51
N LEU A 340 13.40 -2.70 -19.74
CA LEU A 340 12.75 -1.47 -20.11
C LEU A 340 13.55 -0.31 -19.49
N SER A 341 13.70 0.78 -20.24
CA SER A 341 14.22 2.04 -19.73
C SER A 341 13.27 3.16 -20.13
N GLU A 342 12.88 3.96 -19.18
CA GLU A 342 12.07 5.16 -19.34
C GLU A 342 12.91 6.38 -19.04
N SER A 343 12.77 7.46 -19.81
CA SER A 343 13.52 8.69 -19.58
C SER A 343 12.66 9.92 -19.81
N SER A 344 12.99 11.00 -19.11
CA SER A 344 12.33 12.29 -19.20
C SER A 344 13.37 13.41 -19.09
N ASP A 345 13.14 14.52 -19.76
CA ASP A 345 13.98 15.72 -19.65
C ASP A 345 13.77 16.48 -18.33
N THR A 346 12.72 16.13 -17.58
CA THR A 346 12.40 16.69 -16.26
C THR A 346 12.63 15.65 -15.18
N TRP A 347 11.68 14.76 -14.96
CA TRP A 347 11.76 13.57 -14.11
C TRP A 347 10.81 12.50 -14.63
N VAL A 348 11.08 11.26 -14.31
CA VAL A 348 10.17 10.13 -14.59
C VAL A 348 9.21 9.98 -13.40
N GLU A 349 7.90 10.09 -13.65
CA GLU A 349 6.88 9.87 -12.63
C GLU A 349 6.80 8.40 -12.24
N LEU A 350 6.96 8.10 -10.94
CA LEU A 350 6.83 6.74 -10.42
C LEU A 350 5.38 6.30 -10.37
N HIS A 351 5.15 5.01 -10.56
CA HIS A 351 3.83 4.42 -10.51
C HIS A 351 3.85 2.98 -9.98
N ASP A 352 2.69 2.49 -9.52
CA ASP A 352 2.47 1.13 -9.03
C ASP A 352 1.68 0.26 -10.02
N ASP A 353 1.63 0.67 -11.29
CA ASP A 353 0.84 0.03 -12.34
C ASP A 353 1.55 -1.13 -13.04
N PHE A 354 2.78 -1.46 -12.62
CA PHE A 354 3.49 -2.62 -13.14
C PHE A 354 2.73 -3.90 -12.77
N ARG A 355 2.24 -4.62 -13.79
CA ARG A 355 1.54 -5.91 -13.63
C ARG A 355 2.16 -6.95 -14.53
N LEU A 356 2.81 -7.93 -13.91
CA LEU A 356 3.41 -9.07 -14.61
C LEU A 356 2.34 -10.13 -14.85
N LEU A 357 2.23 -10.61 -16.08
CA LEU A 357 1.34 -11.69 -16.50
C LEU A 357 2.03 -13.05 -16.35
N ALA A 358 1.24 -14.13 -16.44
CA ALA A 358 1.74 -15.48 -16.25
C ALA A 358 2.76 -15.94 -17.32
N ASP A 359 2.71 -15.38 -18.53
CA ASP A 359 3.63 -15.64 -19.62
C ASP A 359 4.90 -14.76 -19.59
N GLY A 360 5.03 -13.89 -18.57
CA GLY A 360 6.14 -12.95 -18.41
C GLY A 360 5.96 -11.64 -19.15
N SER A 361 4.94 -11.48 -19.98
CA SER A 361 4.55 -10.17 -20.54
C SER A 361 4.03 -9.26 -19.42
N PHE A 362 3.96 -7.95 -19.66
CA PHE A 362 3.58 -7.03 -18.58
C PHE A 362 2.87 -5.77 -19.07
N ILE A 363 2.11 -5.18 -18.16
CA ILE A 363 1.55 -3.83 -18.29
C ILE A 363 2.46 -2.85 -17.55
N TRP A 364 2.68 -1.72 -18.19
CA TRP A 364 3.46 -0.59 -17.69
C TRP A 364 2.72 0.71 -17.96
N SER A 365 2.77 1.69 -17.09
CA SER A 365 2.28 3.03 -17.39
C SER A 365 3.43 3.97 -17.73
N SER A 366 3.16 4.95 -18.58
CA SER A 366 4.15 5.92 -19.06
C SER A 366 3.48 7.19 -19.53
N GLU A 367 4.17 8.31 -19.35
CA GLU A 367 3.75 9.65 -19.81
C GLU A 367 4.39 10.06 -21.14
N ARG A 368 5.01 9.11 -21.87
CA ARG A 368 5.81 9.36 -23.09
C ARG A 368 5.07 10.05 -24.24
N ASP A 369 3.75 10.07 -24.22
CA ASP A 369 2.91 10.75 -25.23
C ASP A 369 2.21 12.02 -24.68
N GLY A 370 2.60 12.49 -23.51
CA GLY A 370 2.10 13.71 -22.86
C GLY A 370 1.04 13.49 -21.80
N ASN A 371 0.45 12.29 -21.72
CA ASN A 371 -0.46 11.86 -20.65
C ASN A 371 -0.05 10.47 -20.17
N LYS A 372 -0.36 10.15 -18.90
CA LYS A 372 -0.15 8.81 -18.37
C LYS A 372 -1.08 7.82 -19.04
N HIS A 373 -0.52 6.81 -19.72
CA HIS A 373 -1.26 5.74 -20.37
C HIS A 373 -0.64 4.37 -20.11
N PHE A 374 -1.43 3.31 -20.33
CA PHE A 374 -0.95 1.92 -20.21
C PHE A 374 -0.38 1.43 -21.53
N TYR A 375 0.73 0.68 -21.41
CA TYR A 375 1.45 0.04 -22.50
C TYR A 375 1.62 -1.44 -22.18
N TYR A 376 1.48 -2.30 -23.20
CA TYR A 376 1.65 -3.74 -23.08
C TYR A 376 2.95 -4.16 -23.72
N TYR A 377 3.76 -4.89 -22.96
CA TYR A 377 5.09 -5.34 -23.34
C TYR A 377 5.20 -6.86 -23.31
N ALA A 378 6.03 -7.41 -24.21
CA ALA A 378 6.49 -8.80 -24.16
C ALA A 378 7.48 -9.00 -22.99
N ALA A 379 7.71 -10.25 -22.61
CA ALA A 379 8.62 -10.64 -21.52
C ALA A 379 10.07 -10.15 -21.69
N ASP A 380 10.49 -9.90 -22.93
CA ASP A 380 11.83 -9.37 -23.26
C ASP A 380 11.91 -7.83 -23.24
N GLY A 381 10.81 -7.15 -22.91
CA GLY A 381 10.69 -5.69 -22.86
C GLY A 381 10.34 -5.03 -24.21
N LYS A 382 10.03 -5.81 -25.23
CA LYS A 382 9.58 -5.26 -26.52
C LYS A 382 8.14 -4.77 -26.40
N LEU A 383 7.89 -3.50 -26.77
CA LEU A 383 6.54 -2.93 -26.82
C LEU A 383 5.67 -3.69 -27.82
N ILE A 384 4.54 -4.19 -27.35
CA ILE A 384 3.53 -4.84 -28.20
C ILE A 384 2.51 -3.81 -28.69
N ARG A 385 1.93 -3.04 -27.75
CA ARG A 385 0.96 -1.98 -28.08
C ARG A 385 0.76 -0.98 -26.94
N GLN A 386 0.29 0.21 -27.28
CA GLN A 386 -0.36 1.12 -26.34
C GLN A 386 -1.79 0.62 -26.07
N VAL A 387 -2.22 0.59 -24.81
CA VAL A 387 -3.51 0.04 -24.39
C VAL A 387 -4.56 1.14 -24.26
N THR A 388 -4.20 2.26 -23.64
CA THR A 388 -5.06 3.44 -23.51
C THR A 388 -4.42 4.63 -24.22
N HIS A 389 -5.25 5.56 -24.72
CA HIS A 389 -4.80 6.77 -25.45
C HIS A 389 -5.85 7.87 -25.37
N GLY A 390 -5.44 9.12 -25.58
CA GLY A 390 -6.29 10.32 -25.60
C GLY A 390 -5.71 11.47 -24.79
N ASP A 391 -6.37 12.62 -24.83
CA ASP A 391 -5.96 13.83 -24.11
C ASP A 391 -6.45 13.82 -22.64
N TRP A 392 -6.21 12.73 -21.97
CA TRP A 392 -6.60 12.50 -20.58
C TRP A 392 -5.66 11.45 -19.94
N PRO A 393 -5.27 11.62 -18.67
CA PRO A 393 -4.43 10.64 -17.99
C PRO A 393 -5.23 9.48 -17.39
N VAL A 394 -4.62 8.30 -17.32
CA VAL A 394 -5.02 7.26 -16.37
C VAL A 394 -4.51 7.63 -14.99
N ASP A 395 -5.28 7.32 -13.94
CA ASP A 395 -4.82 7.52 -12.57
C ASP A 395 -4.08 6.26 -12.08
N LYS A 396 -4.77 5.12 -12.11
CA LYS A 396 -4.25 3.87 -11.53
C LYS A 396 -4.85 2.65 -12.21
N LEU A 397 -4.04 1.60 -12.36
CA LEU A 397 -4.48 0.27 -12.72
C LEU A 397 -5.06 -0.44 -11.49
N GLU A 398 -6.38 -0.66 -11.49
CA GLU A 398 -7.07 -1.31 -10.36
C GLU A 398 -6.97 -2.83 -10.45
N ASP A 399 -7.25 -3.41 -11.62
CA ASP A 399 -7.21 -4.86 -11.81
C ASP A 399 -6.94 -5.26 -13.26
N LEU A 400 -6.44 -6.47 -13.44
CA LEU A 400 -6.20 -7.11 -14.73
C LEU A 400 -6.75 -8.54 -14.71
N ASN A 401 -7.78 -8.80 -15.48
CA ASN A 401 -8.28 -10.14 -15.71
C ASN A 401 -7.49 -10.81 -16.85
N GLU A 402 -6.48 -11.60 -16.51
CA GLU A 402 -5.63 -12.28 -17.49
C GLU A 402 -6.39 -13.24 -18.42
N LYS A 403 -7.56 -13.79 -18.00
CA LYS A 403 -8.36 -14.71 -18.82
C LYS A 403 -9.12 -14.01 -19.92
N THR A 404 -9.63 -12.81 -19.66
CA THR A 404 -10.41 -12.02 -20.62
C THR A 404 -9.59 -10.94 -21.32
N GLY A 405 -8.40 -10.63 -20.79
CA GLY A 405 -7.55 -9.50 -21.24
C GLY A 405 -8.12 -8.13 -20.84
N GLU A 406 -9.09 -8.08 -19.92
CA GLU A 406 -9.70 -6.81 -19.49
C GLU A 406 -8.87 -6.15 -18.39
N LEU A 407 -8.49 -4.87 -18.62
CA LEU A 407 -7.92 -4.00 -17.62
C LEU A 407 -9.01 -3.10 -17.04
N TYR A 408 -9.03 -2.99 -15.72
CA TYR A 408 -9.88 -2.05 -14.96
C TYR A 408 -8.99 -0.97 -14.38
N PHE A 409 -9.38 0.29 -14.57
CA PHE A 409 -8.55 1.42 -14.17
C PHE A 409 -9.39 2.65 -13.84
N THR A 410 -8.84 3.54 -13.03
CA THR A 410 -9.39 4.87 -12.79
C THR A 410 -8.74 5.90 -13.70
N ALA A 411 -9.50 6.92 -14.07
CA ALA A 411 -9.05 8.01 -14.95
C ALA A 411 -9.96 9.22 -14.83
N SER A 412 -9.42 10.41 -15.17
CA SER A 412 -10.17 11.65 -15.34
C SER A 412 -10.55 11.89 -16.81
N LYS A 413 -11.17 10.87 -17.45
CA LYS A 413 -11.42 10.83 -18.89
C LYS A 413 -12.56 11.72 -19.34
N ASP A 414 -13.68 11.72 -18.62
CA ASP A 414 -14.89 12.43 -19.04
C ASP A 414 -14.86 13.91 -18.65
N THR A 415 -14.20 14.22 -17.52
CA THR A 415 -13.98 15.58 -17.02
C THR A 415 -12.77 15.60 -16.08
N PRO A 416 -11.96 16.67 -16.05
CA PRO A 416 -10.75 16.74 -15.22
C PRO A 416 -11.02 16.82 -13.69
N ILE A 417 -12.28 17.00 -13.28
CA ILE A 417 -12.67 17.12 -11.87
C ILE A 417 -13.35 15.87 -11.32
N GLU A 418 -13.51 14.82 -12.12
CA GLU A 418 -14.13 13.57 -11.71
C GLU A 418 -13.25 12.38 -12.08
N HIS A 419 -13.13 11.44 -11.16
CA HIS A 419 -12.44 10.17 -11.38
C HIS A 419 -13.46 9.07 -11.62
N GLY A 420 -13.42 8.45 -12.79
CA GLY A 420 -14.29 7.35 -13.18
C GLY A 420 -13.56 6.02 -13.19
N LEU A 421 -14.30 4.92 -12.98
CA LEU A 421 -13.81 3.56 -13.20
C LEU A 421 -14.11 3.14 -14.64
N TYR A 422 -13.09 2.72 -15.37
CA TYR A 422 -13.16 2.32 -16.77
C TYR A 422 -12.63 0.91 -16.97
N LYS A 423 -12.94 0.33 -18.11
CA LYS A 423 -12.29 -0.88 -18.58
C LYS A 423 -11.92 -0.82 -20.07
N VAL A 424 -10.86 -1.54 -20.42
CA VAL A 424 -10.38 -1.74 -21.79
C VAL A 424 -9.96 -3.20 -21.97
N SER A 425 -10.06 -3.71 -23.24
CA SER A 425 -9.66 -5.08 -23.62
C SER A 425 -8.56 -5.06 -24.64
#